data_9649f64b140adf18c6a4ffeb5c7b5256
#
_entry.id   9649f64b140adf18c6a4ffeb5c7b5256
#
_cell.length_a   1.000
_cell.length_b   1.000
_cell.length_c   1.000
_cell.angle_alpha   90.00
_cell.angle_beta   90.00
_cell.angle_gamma   90.00
#
_symmetry.space_group_name_H-M   'P 1'
#
loop_
_entity.id
_entity.type
_entity.pdbx_description
1 polymer ?
#
loop_
_entity_poly.entity_id
_entity_poly.type
_entity_poly.pdbx_seq_one_letter_code
_entity_poly.pdbx_strand_id
1 'polypeptide(L)'
;MGGGSDGPPVKFNRSQDHHELYLNLIKWELDDEMQNVREKLQNWNKKRLIENGITLFDLIGKNDGWLFGQRIVKFTNKKKNDMGFHRFRQGDIVLISKKDPLKETPLEGTIYSTSRTSIKIVFSDTPKDIRKHTWRLDKGANRIAFDRMRDALNSIFDEEGGVPLRDLLLGMIHDPPSTASLMPELGGVRGRTTTYAHDLNRPQLIAAKAATERRLTLIQGPPGTGKTHTAVRILESWSKMDIGTILAVADSNVAVDNLLEGLLARGVRVVRLGQPVKVREKLRMATMDAKMENHPLRRDLETQLELNEKLNRRISSMKGKEKGLAYRDIKKGWKEIRRIENQIRDDILDKTQVVCCTCIGSGNEILDGRRFPQVLIDEATQATEPASLVALTRGARQVVLVGDHKQLPPTVISFRAEEKGLKRSLFERLVDLGIEPLLLSTQYRMHPAISKFPNQHFYSDRLDDGVKSENRLAPAGLLWPDWDNPVAFVPVDGGEVVSPDGTSRENPAEVSWVIKILNDILEAGEITKTDIGIITPYAGQVRAIRNSMSEKLDDVEVKTVDGYQGREKEVIIFSCVRSNNEQNIGFLSEMRRLNVALTRAKRGLIAVSYTHLTLPTILRV
;
A
#
# COMPACT_ATOMS: atom_id res chain seq x y z
N MET A 1 -3.57 -30.34 32.11
CA MET A 1 -2.32 -30.47 31.33
C MET A 1 -2.39 -29.41 30.24
N GLY A 2 -1.47 -28.44 30.31
CA GLY A 2 -1.59 -27.20 29.57
C GLY A 2 -1.35 -27.38 28.09
N GLY A 3 -2.36 -27.08 27.30
CA GLY A 3 -2.21 -26.79 25.89
C GLY A 3 -1.60 -25.40 25.73
N GLY A 4 -0.31 -25.34 25.40
CA GLY A 4 0.34 -24.09 25.05
C GLY A 4 -0.35 -23.50 23.82
N SER A 5 -0.73 -22.24 23.88
CA SER A 5 -1.23 -21.50 22.74
C SER A 5 -0.10 -21.37 21.71
N ASP A 6 -0.17 -22.15 20.64
CA ASP A 6 0.81 -22.12 19.51
C ASP A 6 0.77 -20.82 18.70
N GLY A 7 0.22 -19.76 19.26
CA GLY A 7 0.18 -18.44 18.64
C GLY A 7 1.52 -17.71 18.75
N PRO A 8 1.76 -16.71 17.85
CA PRO A 8 2.98 -15.91 17.90
C PRO A 8 3.04 -15.11 19.22
N PRO A 9 4.22 -14.92 19.80
CA PRO A 9 4.39 -14.23 21.06
C PRO A 9 3.88 -12.79 20.99
N VAL A 10 3.16 -12.37 22.02
CA VAL A 10 2.67 -10.99 22.17
C VAL A 10 3.74 -10.12 22.81
N LYS A 11 4.47 -10.69 23.80
CA LYS A 11 5.52 -10.06 24.58
C LYS A 11 6.86 -10.73 24.32
N PHE A 12 7.92 -9.96 24.25
CA PHE A 12 9.28 -10.45 24.13
C PHE A 12 10.06 -10.18 25.43
N ASN A 13 10.78 -11.16 25.92
CA ASN A 13 11.61 -11.00 27.11
C ASN A 13 12.96 -10.35 26.78
N ARG A 14 13.45 -10.57 25.57
CA ARG A 14 14.70 -10.00 25.06
C ARG A 14 14.49 -9.48 23.63
N SER A 15 15.20 -8.42 23.26
CA SER A 15 15.20 -7.89 21.89
C SER A 15 15.69 -8.93 20.87
N GLN A 16 16.59 -9.82 21.30
CA GLN A 16 17.09 -10.92 20.47
C GLN A 16 15.98 -11.88 20.05
N ASP A 17 15.06 -12.24 20.94
CA ASP A 17 13.96 -13.19 20.63
C ASP A 17 13.04 -12.61 19.54
N HIS A 18 12.76 -11.30 19.60
CA HIS A 18 12.03 -10.58 18.56
C HIS A 18 12.78 -10.56 17.24
N HIS A 19 14.06 -10.20 17.28
CA HIS A 19 14.92 -10.12 16.10
C HIS A 19 14.99 -11.47 15.37
N GLU A 20 15.33 -12.55 16.09
CA GLU A 20 15.45 -13.90 15.52
C GLU A 20 14.12 -14.38 14.90
N LEU A 21 12.99 -14.16 15.60
CA LEU A 21 11.68 -14.53 15.09
C LEU A 21 11.39 -13.81 13.78
N TYR A 22 11.37 -12.49 13.79
CA TYR A 22 10.96 -11.73 12.61
C TYR A 22 11.94 -11.81 11.45
N LEU A 23 13.25 -11.99 11.73
CA LEU A 23 14.23 -12.23 10.67
C LEU A 23 13.93 -13.55 9.93
N ASN A 24 13.57 -14.61 10.66
CA ASN A 24 13.15 -15.87 10.05
C ASN A 24 11.84 -15.73 9.27
N LEU A 25 10.85 -15.00 9.81
CA LEU A 25 9.56 -14.80 9.16
C LEU A 25 9.70 -14.05 7.82
N ILE A 26 10.45 -12.95 7.78
CA ILE A 26 10.66 -12.21 6.52
C ILE A 26 11.51 -13.00 5.52
N LYS A 27 12.43 -13.86 6.00
CA LYS A 27 13.21 -14.76 5.15
C LYS A 27 12.32 -15.79 4.49
N TRP A 28 11.42 -16.44 5.26
CA TRP A 28 10.47 -17.40 4.69
C TRP A 28 9.52 -16.74 3.68
N GLU A 29 9.07 -15.52 3.96
CA GLU A 29 8.25 -14.76 3.02
C GLU A 29 8.98 -14.51 1.70
N LEU A 30 10.25 -14.09 1.75
CA LEU A 30 11.06 -13.89 0.55
C LEU A 30 11.33 -15.21 -0.18
N ASP A 31 11.67 -16.28 0.55
CA ASP A 31 11.97 -17.60 -0.04
C ASP A 31 10.75 -18.15 -0.78
N ASP A 32 9.56 -18.06 -0.18
CA ASP A 32 8.31 -18.53 -0.78
C ASP A 32 7.87 -17.63 -1.96
N GLU A 33 8.08 -16.30 -1.88
CA GLU A 33 7.86 -15.40 -3.01
C GLU A 33 8.78 -15.76 -4.20
N MET A 34 10.08 -15.98 -3.92
CA MET A 34 11.06 -16.38 -4.93
C MET A 34 10.75 -17.76 -5.51
N GLN A 35 10.35 -18.72 -4.67
CA GLN A 35 9.97 -20.05 -5.11
C GLN A 35 8.73 -20.01 -6.01
N ASN A 36 7.70 -19.26 -5.65
CA ASN A 36 6.51 -19.07 -6.47
C ASN A 36 6.83 -18.49 -7.86
N VAL A 37 7.76 -17.53 -7.92
CA VAL A 37 8.24 -16.98 -9.20
C VAL A 37 8.97 -18.07 -9.98
N ARG A 38 9.90 -18.78 -9.34
CA ARG A 38 10.71 -19.84 -9.97
C ARG A 38 9.85 -20.98 -10.51
N GLU A 39 8.89 -21.48 -9.72
CA GLU A 39 7.97 -22.56 -10.14
C GLU A 39 7.14 -22.18 -11.36
N LYS A 40 6.63 -20.95 -11.42
CA LYS A 40 5.92 -20.44 -12.60
C LYS A 40 6.82 -20.40 -13.82
N LEU A 41 8.06 -19.95 -13.67
CA LEU A 41 9.02 -19.87 -14.77
C LEU A 41 9.50 -21.25 -15.25
N GLN A 42 9.56 -22.24 -14.35
CA GLN A 42 9.96 -23.63 -14.67
C GLN A 42 8.84 -24.44 -15.30
N ASN A 43 7.63 -24.37 -14.70
CA ASN A 43 6.56 -25.33 -14.99
C ASN A 43 5.56 -24.82 -16.04
N TRP A 44 5.52 -23.52 -16.29
CA TRP A 44 4.58 -22.95 -17.25
C TRP A 44 5.21 -22.81 -18.63
N ASN A 45 4.50 -23.30 -19.65
CA ASN A 45 4.92 -23.11 -21.03
C ASN A 45 4.80 -21.63 -21.45
N LYS A 46 5.45 -21.27 -22.56
CA LYS A 46 5.47 -19.88 -23.08
C LYS A 46 4.07 -19.30 -23.24
N LYS A 47 3.09 -20.09 -23.71
CA LYS A 47 1.71 -19.65 -23.92
C LYS A 47 1.05 -19.27 -22.60
N ARG A 48 1.16 -20.12 -21.56
CA ARG A 48 0.60 -19.87 -20.23
C ARG A 48 1.24 -18.65 -19.54
N LEU A 49 2.55 -18.46 -19.68
CA LEU A 49 3.25 -17.27 -19.14
C LEU A 49 2.75 -15.97 -19.77
N ILE A 50 2.51 -15.96 -21.09
CA ILE A 50 1.96 -14.80 -21.82
C ILE A 50 0.50 -14.56 -21.44
N GLU A 51 -0.34 -15.58 -21.45
CA GLU A 51 -1.76 -15.48 -21.10
C GLU A 51 -1.98 -14.98 -19.68
N ASN A 52 -1.10 -15.34 -18.76
CA ASN A 52 -1.12 -14.82 -17.39
C ASN A 52 -0.43 -13.44 -17.24
N GLY A 53 0.19 -12.93 -18.30
CA GLY A 53 0.76 -11.60 -18.32
C GLY A 53 1.93 -11.37 -17.37
N ILE A 54 2.65 -12.46 -16.98
CA ILE A 54 3.80 -12.38 -16.06
C ILE A 54 5.14 -12.42 -16.77
N THR A 55 5.14 -12.69 -18.08
CA THR A 55 6.33 -12.71 -18.93
C THR A 55 6.05 -12.07 -20.27
N LEU A 56 6.98 -11.24 -20.74
CA LEU A 56 6.99 -10.71 -22.10
C LEU A 56 8.23 -11.20 -22.84
N PHE A 57 8.05 -11.56 -24.11
CA PHE A 57 9.08 -12.10 -24.96
C PHE A 57 9.36 -11.20 -26.17
N ASP A 58 10.48 -11.46 -26.83
CA ASP A 58 10.87 -10.82 -28.08
C ASP A 58 10.94 -9.28 -28.00
N LEU A 59 11.41 -8.76 -26.86
CA LEU A 59 11.53 -7.32 -26.62
C LEU A 59 12.84 -6.77 -27.20
N ILE A 60 12.80 -5.56 -27.74
CA ILE A 60 13.97 -4.79 -28.16
C ILE A 60 14.13 -3.61 -27.20
N GLY A 61 15.33 -3.48 -26.63
CA GLY A 61 15.68 -2.39 -25.73
C GLY A 61 16.34 -1.22 -26.45
N LYS A 62 15.96 0.00 -26.09
CA LYS A 62 16.61 1.25 -26.52
C LYS A 62 16.82 2.15 -25.30
N ASN A 63 18.01 2.74 -25.19
CA ASN A 63 18.25 3.76 -24.16
C ASN A 63 17.28 4.93 -24.35
N ASP A 64 16.62 5.34 -23.26
CA ASP A 64 15.56 6.36 -23.26
C ASP A 64 15.78 7.45 -22.19
N GLY A 65 17.03 7.70 -21.85
CA GLY A 65 17.43 8.75 -20.90
C GLY A 65 17.98 8.23 -19.58
N TRP A 66 17.95 9.10 -18.59
CA TRP A 66 18.50 8.86 -17.25
C TRP A 66 17.48 9.29 -16.19
N LEU A 67 17.45 8.60 -15.09
CA LEU A 67 16.69 8.94 -13.91
C LEU A 67 17.66 8.87 -12.71
N PHE A 68 17.98 10.00 -12.11
CA PHE A 68 18.86 10.09 -10.92
C PHE A 68 20.15 9.25 -11.02
N GLY A 69 20.87 9.36 -12.13
CA GLY A 69 22.09 8.60 -12.36
C GLY A 69 21.89 7.15 -12.79
N GLN A 70 20.66 6.65 -12.81
CA GLN A 70 20.30 5.34 -13.32
C GLN A 70 19.81 5.43 -14.77
N ARG A 71 20.11 4.42 -15.58
CA ARG A 71 19.73 4.43 -16.99
C ARG A 71 18.32 3.91 -17.20
N ILE A 72 17.51 4.66 -17.96
CA ILE A 72 16.21 4.22 -18.44
C ILE A 72 16.38 3.51 -19.77
N VAL A 73 15.82 2.31 -19.87
CA VAL A 73 15.73 1.55 -21.12
C VAL A 73 14.28 1.36 -21.48
N LYS A 74 13.91 1.76 -22.69
CA LYS A 74 12.59 1.54 -23.27
C LYS A 74 12.59 0.22 -24.03
N PHE A 75 11.68 -0.68 -23.66
CA PHE A 75 11.45 -1.94 -24.34
C PHE A 75 10.18 -1.87 -25.19
N THR A 76 10.26 -2.39 -26.41
CA THR A 76 9.14 -2.52 -27.36
C THR A 76 9.10 -3.94 -27.90
N ASN A 77 7.93 -4.41 -28.31
CA ASN A 77 7.82 -5.72 -28.92
C ASN A 77 8.39 -5.69 -30.35
N LYS A 78 9.24 -6.66 -30.70
CA LYS A 78 9.88 -6.74 -32.03
C LYS A 78 8.90 -7.01 -33.16
N LYS A 79 7.81 -7.75 -32.88
CA LYS A 79 6.90 -8.31 -33.89
C LYS A 79 5.54 -7.63 -33.96
N LYS A 80 5.17 -6.89 -32.91
CA LYS A 80 3.85 -6.29 -32.74
C LYS A 80 3.97 -4.84 -32.35
N ASN A 81 3.02 -4.02 -32.80
CA ASN A 81 2.96 -2.61 -32.43
C ASN A 81 2.42 -2.38 -31.00
N ASP A 82 2.09 -3.42 -30.28
CA ASP A 82 1.68 -3.35 -28.88
C ASP A 82 2.39 -4.42 -28.02
N MET A 83 2.33 -4.25 -26.70
CA MET A 83 2.96 -5.17 -25.74
C MET A 83 2.11 -6.41 -25.46
N GLY A 84 0.85 -6.42 -25.88
CA GLY A 84 -0.12 -7.44 -25.51
C GLY A 84 -0.58 -7.33 -24.06
N PHE A 85 -1.40 -8.30 -23.62
CA PHE A 85 -1.82 -8.35 -22.23
C PHE A 85 -0.64 -8.62 -21.30
N HIS A 86 -0.49 -7.80 -20.26
CA HIS A 86 0.49 -8.01 -19.20
C HIS A 86 0.04 -7.42 -17.85
N ARG A 87 0.53 -8.01 -16.77
CA ARG A 87 0.27 -7.58 -15.39
C ARG A 87 1.40 -6.75 -14.79
N PHE A 88 2.35 -6.33 -15.60
CA PHE A 88 3.42 -5.47 -15.16
C PHE A 88 2.88 -4.08 -14.83
N ARG A 89 3.20 -3.64 -13.65
CA ARG A 89 2.85 -2.31 -13.15
C ARG A 89 4.12 -1.56 -12.85
N GLN A 90 4.02 -0.26 -12.86
CA GLN A 90 5.14 0.58 -12.47
C GLN A 90 5.54 0.32 -11.03
N GLY A 91 6.87 0.26 -10.84
CA GLY A 91 7.51 -0.11 -9.60
C GLY A 91 7.57 -1.61 -9.33
N ASP A 92 7.07 -2.45 -10.23
CA ASP A 92 7.36 -3.88 -10.17
C ASP A 92 8.85 -4.10 -10.41
N ILE A 93 9.42 -5.02 -9.65
CA ILE A 93 10.76 -5.55 -9.91
C ILE A 93 10.65 -6.59 -11.01
N VAL A 94 11.55 -6.51 -11.96
CA VAL A 94 11.57 -7.38 -13.13
C VAL A 94 12.94 -7.96 -13.35
N LEU A 95 12.93 -9.20 -13.84
CA LEU A 95 14.12 -9.93 -14.27
C LEU A 95 14.21 -9.87 -15.79
N ILE A 96 15.36 -9.42 -16.29
CA ILE A 96 15.61 -9.35 -17.72
C ILE A 96 16.69 -10.36 -18.10
N SER A 97 16.37 -11.22 -19.03
CA SER A 97 17.26 -12.25 -19.59
C SER A 97 17.20 -12.27 -21.11
N LYS A 98 18.16 -12.92 -21.74
CA LYS A 98 18.15 -13.10 -23.21
C LYS A 98 17.24 -14.27 -23.61
N LYS A 99 17.25 -15.35 -22.84
CA LYS A 99 16.47 -16.56 -23.12
C LYS A 99 15.72 -17.06 -21.89
N ASP A 100 16.45 -17.53 -20.88
CA ASP A 100 15.88 -18.22 -19.72
C ASP A 100 16.49 -17.65 -18.43
N PRO A 101 15.69 -16.95 -17.61
CA PRO A 101 16.18 -16.32 -16.38
C PRO A 101 16.66 -17.33 -15.33
N LEU A 102 16.34 -18.61 -15.49
CA LEU A 102 16.77 -19.67 -14.58
C LEU A 102 18.14 -20.28 -14.96
N LYS A 103 18.54 -20.09 -16.23
CA LYS A 103 19.82 -20.62 -16.77
C LYS A 103 20.87 -19.52 -16.99
N GLU A 104 20.47 -18.28 -16.89
CA GLU A 104 21.33 -17.09 -17.02
C GLU A 104 21.34 -16.35 -15.69
N THR A 105 22.28 -15.44 -15.49
CA THR A 105 22.19 -14.44 -14.42
C THR A 105 21.33 -13.28 -14.92
N PRO A 106 20.03 -13.22 -14.56
CA PRO A 106 19.17 -12.15 -15.04
C PRO A 106 19.60 -10.81 -14.43
N LEU A 107 19.36 -9.73 -15.15
CA LEU A 107 19.53 -8.39 -14.63
C LEU A 107 18.21 -7.95 -13.97
N GLU A 108 18.31 -7.40 -12.78
CA GLU A 108 17.16 -6.81 -12.10
C GLU A 108 16.96 -5.36 -12.54
N GLY A 109 15.71 -5.00 -12.76
CA GLY A 109 15.31 -3.63 -13.04
C GLY A 109 13.95 -3.31 -12.42
N THR A 110 13.64 -2.02 -12.32
CA THR A 110 12.35 -1.54 -11.81
C THR A 110 11.57 -0.89 -12.94
N ILE A 111 10.31 -1.25 -13.10
CA ILE A 111 9.45 -0.66 -14.12
C ILE A 111 9.22 0.82 -13.79
N TYR A 112 9.66 1.69 -14.69
CA TYR A 112 9.46 3.14 -14.61
C TYR A 112 8.08 3.56 -15.14
N SER A 113 7.67 3.03 -16.30
CA SER A 113 6.35 3.29 -16.86
C SER A 113 5.94 2.18 -17.81
N THR A 114 4.64 1.99 -17.95
CA THR A 114 4.03 1.08 -18.90
C THR A 114 3.08 1.83 -19.81
N SER A 115 3.08 1.49 -21.09
CA SER A 115 2.11 1.95 -22.07
C SER A 115 1.67 0.78 -22.95
N ARG A 116 0.66 0.96 -23.77
CA ARG A 116 0.21 -0.08 -24.72
C ARG A 116 1.34 -0.55 -25.65
N THR A 117 2.29 0.31 -25.98
CA THR A 117 3.33 0.04 -26.98
C THR A 117 4.72 -0.18 -26.41
N SER A 118 4.95 0.11 -25.12
CA SER A 118 6.29 0.03 -24.53
C SER A 118 6.28 -0.07 -23.01
N ILE A 119 7.35 -0.66 -22.46
CA ILE A 119 7.67 -0.64 -21.03
C ILE A 119 9.04 0.04 -20.88
N LYS A 120 9.13 1.00 -19.98
CA LYS A 120 10.40 1.64 -19.58
C LYS A 120 10.86 1.07 -18.26
N ILE A 121 12.13 0.71 -18.17
CA ILE A 121 12.73 0.08 -16.99
C ILE A 121 13.98 0.85 -16.60
N VAL A 122 14.13 1.08 -15.32
CA VAL A 122 15.31 1.66 -14.69
C VAL A 122 16.22 0.55 -14.21
N PHE A 123 17.51 0.66 -14.50
CA PHE A 123 18.52 -0.30 -14.07
C PHE A 123 19.61 0.37 -13.25
N SER A 124 20.04 -0.28 -12.18
CA SER A 124 21.27 0.07 -11.47
C SER A 124 22.49 -0.26 -12.33
N ASP A 125 22.51 -1.47 -12.91
CA ASP A 125 23.52 -1.90 -13.87
C ASP A 125 22.90 -2.09 -15.25
N THR A 126 23.28 -1.22 -16.18
CA THR A 126 22.69 -1.26 -17.52
C THR A 126 23.11 -2.50 -18.29
N PRO A 127 22.16 -3.22 -18.92
CA PRO A 127 22.49 -4.33 -19.80
C PRO A 127 23.48 -3.95 -20.89
N LYS A 128 24.57 -4.69 -21.02
CA LYS A 128 25.50 -4.53 -22.13
C LYS A 128 24.80 -4.95 -23.43
N ASP A 129 25.06 -4.25 -24.51
CA ASP A 129 24.54 -4.56 -25.86
C ASP A 129 23.01 -4.59 -25.96
N ILE A 130 22.33 -3.70 -25.23
CA ILE A 130 20.87 -3.64 -25.10
C ILE A 130 20.13 -3.67 -26.47
N ARG A 131 20.75 -3.12 -27.54
CA ARG A 131 20.18 -3.06 -28.89
C ARG A 131 20.48 -4.29 -29.75
N LYS A 132 21.46 -5.10 -29.36
CA LYS A 132 21.92 -6.24 -30.19
C LYS A 132 21.15 -7.53 -29.98
N HIS A 133 20.42 -7.61 -28.86
CA HIS A 133 19.71 -8.82 -28.45
C HIS A 133 18.21 -8.58 -28.35
N THR A 134 17.45 -9.65 -28.46
CA THR A 134 16.07 -9.70 -27.99
C THR A 134 16.06 -10.10 -26.53
N TRP A 135 15.13 -9.52 -25.79
CA TRP A 135 15.03 -9.66 -24.34
C TRP A 135 13.73 -10.31 -23.92
N ARG A 136 13.80 -11.05 -22.87
CA ARG A 136 12.69 -11.59 -22.11
C ARG A 136 12.57 -10.82 -20.80
N LEU A 137 11.35 -10.46 -20.41
CA LEU A 137 11.01 -9.75 -19.19
C LEU A 137 10.11 -10.63 -18.35
N ASP A 138 10.53 -10.96 -17.14
CA ASP A 138 9.79 -11.75 -16.16
C ASP A 138 9.55 -10.95 -14.90
N LYS A 139 8.46 -11.23 -14.17
CA LYS A 139 8.19 -10.61 -12.87
C LYS A 139 9.15 -11.17 -11.81
N GLY A 140 9.83 -10.31 -11.07
CA GLY A 140 10.76 -10.64 -10.00
C GLY A 140 10.14 -10.52 -8.59
N ALA A 141 10.86 -11.02 -7.57
CA ALA A 141 10.52 -10.83 -6.15
C ALA A 141 11.08 -9.51 -5.60
N ASN A 142 10.47 -8.98 -4.54
CA ASN A 142 10.84 -7.68 -3.98
C ASN A 142 11.93 -7.78 -2.90
N ARG A 143 13.17 -8.04 -3.32
CA ARG A 143 14.31 -8.15 -2.40
C ARG A 143 14.62 -6.86 -1.65
N ILE A 144 14.39 -5.68 -2.24
CA ILE A 144 14.64 -4.38 -1.60
C ILE A 144 13.79 -4.21 -0.34
N ALA A 145 12.53 -4.67 -0.36
CA ALA A 145 11.68 -4.63 0.81
C ALA A 145 12.23 -5.51 1.94
N PHE A 146 12.69 -6.72 1.60
CA PHE A 146 13.33 -7.61 2.56
C PHE A 146 14.59 -6.98 3.19
N ASP A 147 15.49 -6.44 2.37
CA ASP A 147 16.73 -5.82 2.88
C ASP A 147 16.43 -4.66 3.84
N ARG A 148 15.47 -3.80 3.52
CA ARG A 148 15.04 -2.69 4.39
C ARG A 148 14.41 -3.17 5.70
N MET A 149 13.58 -4.21 5.67
CA MET A 149 13.00 -4.80 6.88
C MET A 149 14.08 -5.46 7.74
N ARG A 150 15.02 -6.19 7.14
CA ARG A 150 16.17 -6.78 7.83
C ARG A 150 17.02 -5.70 8.52
N ASP A 151 17.32 -4.63 7.81
CA ASP A 151 18.15 -3.53 8.35
C ASP A 151 17.42 -2.81 9.51
N ALA A 152 16.10 -2.67 9.43
CA ALA A 152 15.29 -2.14 10.53
C ALA A 152 15.29 -3.08 11.75
N LEU A 153 15.17 -4.40 11.55
CA LEU A 153 15.26 -5.39 12.63
C LEU A 153 16.64 -5.37 13.29
N ASN A 154 17.71 -5.26 12.50
CA ASN A 154 19.06 -5.09 13.04
C ASN A 154 19.18 -3.81 13.88
N SER A 155 18.61 -2.68 13.40
CA SER A 155 18.66 -1.40 14.12
C SER A 155 17.89 -1.42 15.44
N ILE A 156 16.79 -2.17 15.55
CA ILE A 156 16.05 -2.29 16.82
C ILE A 156 16.73 -3.21 17.81
N PHE A 157 17.52 -4.16 17.31
CA PHE A 157 18.33 -5.07 18.12
C PHE A 157 19.59 -4.39 18.67
N ASP A 158 20.20 -3.46 17.92
CA ASP A 158 21.43 -2.77 18.29
C ASP A 158 21.22 -1.88 19.53
N GLU A 159 21.93 -2.17 20.60
CA GLU A 159 21.81 -1.48 21.88
C GLU A 159 22.49 -0.10 21.88
N GLU A 160 23.54 0.09 21.08
CA GLU A 160 24.33 1.33 21.06
C GLU A 160 23.66 2.44 20.24
N GLY A 161 22.88 2.09 19.20
CA GLY A 161 22.16 3.04 18.34
C GLY A 161 20.70 3.30 18.72
N GLY A 162 20.21 2.69 19.77
CA GLY A 162 18.88 2.48 20.31
C GLY A 162 17.73 3.29 19.72
N VAL A 163 16.71 2.58 19.24
CA VAL A 163 15.39 3.19 18.98
C VAL A 163 14.80 3.64 20.32
N PRO A 164 14.54 4.93 20.55
CA PRO A 164 14.11 5.45 21.88
C PRO A 164 12.85 4.81 22.45
N LEU A 165 12.06 4.14 21.60
CA LEU A 165 10.82 3.46 21.97
C LEU A 165 10.93 1.92 21.93
N ARG A 166 12.14 1.37 21.76
CA ARG A 166 12.36 -0.09 21.60
C ARG A 166 11.62 -0.91 22.65
N ASP A 167 11.88 -0.64 23.93
CA ASP A 167 11.35 -1.44 25.02
C ASP A 167 9.82 -1.36 25.12
N LEU A 168 9.24 -0.20 24.80
CA LEU A 168 7.80 -0.01 24.70
C LEU A 168 7.23 -0.80 23.52
N LEU A 169 7.85 -0.71 22.34
CA LEU A 169 7.40 -1.41 21.14
C LEU A 169 7.51 -2.95 21.28
N LEU A 170 8.53 -3.43 21.98
CA LEU A 170 8.72 -4.86 22.21
C LEU A 170 7.90 -5.39 23.40
N GLY A 171 7.27 -4.52 24.18
CA GLY A 171 6.52 -4.92 25.38
C GLY A 171 7.43 -5.40 26.52
N MET A 172 8.69 -4.94 26.57
CA MET A 172 9.65 -5.32 27.60
C MET A 172 9.46 -4.55 28.90
N ILE A 173 8.66 -3.50 28.90
CA ILE A 173 8.34 -2.72 30.09
C ILE A 173 7.28 -3.47 30.92
N HIS A 174 7.57 -3.71 32.20
CA HIS A 174 6.74 -4.55 33.10
C HIS A 174 5.43 -3.88 33.52
N ASP A 175 5.40 -2.57 33.65
CA ASP A 175 4.14 -1.83 33.72
C ASP A 175 3.79 -1.38 32.32
N PRO A 176 2.58 -1.66 31.79
CA PRO A 176 2.11 -0.89 30.67
C PRO A 176 2.22 0.56 31.16
N PRO A 177 3.18 1.34 30.71
CA PRO A 177 3.23 2.72 31.12
C PRO A 177 1.83 3.18 30.83
N SER A 178 1.20 3.80 31.80
CA SER A 178 0.11 4.64 31.44
C SER A 178 0.67 5.35 30.22
N THR A 179 0.13 5.10 29.03
CA THR A 179 0.57 5.71 27.77
C THR A 179 0.58 7.23 27.87
N ALA A 180 0.09 7.71 28.99
CA ALA A 180 0.12 9.01 29.60
C ALA A 180 1.48 9.46 30.18
N SER A 181 2.55 8.68 30.10
CA SER A 181 3.87 9.19 30.46
C SER A 181 4.22 10.28 29.45
N LEU A 182 3.95 11.47 29.86
CA LEU A 182 4.33 12.74 29.23
C LEU A 182 5.78 12.65 28.79
N MET A 183 6.09 13.21 27.66
CA MET A 183 7.44 13.37 27.16
C MET A 183 8.19 14.46 27.95
N PRO A 184 8.97 14.13 28.98
CA PRO A 184 9.74 15.16 29.70
C PRO A 184 10.81 15.79 28.81
N GLU A 185 11.23 15.06 27.78
CA GLU A 185 12.41 15.37 26.96
C GLU A 185 12.11 16.19 25.70
N LEU A 186 10.86 16.34 25.28
CA LEU A 186 10.46 17.34 24.28
C LEU A 186 10.28 18.70 24.96
N GLY A 187 11.31 19.10 25.71
CA GLY A 187 11.31 20.29 26.57
C GLY A 187 10.63 21.48 25.94
N GLY A 188 9.65 22.06 26.65
CA GLY A 188 9.10 23.34 26.33
C GLY A 188 7.78 23.39 25.56
N VAL A 189 7.15 22.26 25.22
CA VAL A 189 5.83 22.26 24.55
C VAL A 189 4.66 22.46 25.54
N ARG A 190 4.91 22.45 26.84
CA ARG A 190 3.94 22.88 27.85
C ARG A 190 3.61 24.36 27.65
N GLY A 191 2.56 24.69 26.90
CA GLY A 191 2.07 26.05 26.73
C GLY A 191 1.75 26.47 25.30
N ARG A 192 2.17 25.74 24.28
CA ARG A 192 1.62 25.97 22.95
C ARG A 192 0.28 25.22 22.84
N THR A 193 -0.80 25.90 23.19
CA THR A 193 -2.17 25.48 22.93
C THR A 193 -2.28 25.21 21.43
N THR A 194 -2.20 23.94 21.04
CA THR A 194 -2.55 23.53 19.68
C THR A 194 -4.04 23.78 19.52
N THR A 195 -4.40 24.83 18.83
CA THR A 195 -5.78 25.12 18.48
C THR A 195 -6.17 24.10 17.43
N TYR A 196 -6.78 23.00 17.88
CA TYR A 196 -7.45 22.10 16.95
C TYR A 196 -8.62 22.87 16.36
N ALA A 197 -8.69 22.95 15.05
CA ALA A 197 -9.79 23.61 14.39
C ALA A 197 -11.12 22.90 14.73
N HIS A 198 -12.22 23.62 14.62
CA HIS A 198 -13.58 23.19 14.96
C HIS A 198 -14.13 22.05 14.08
N ASP A 199 -13.33 21.43 13.23
CA ASP A 199 -13.69 20.36 12.28
C ASP A 199 -13.47 18.93 12.82
N LEU A 200 -12.98 18.76 14.06
CA LEU A 200 -12.87 17.49 14.74
C LEU A 200 -14.05 17.24 15.68
N ASN A 201 -14.66 16.07 15.59
CA ASN A 201 -15.60 15.62 16.59
C ASN A 201 -14.91 15.26 17.91
N ARG A 202 -15.70 15.02 18.97
CA ARG A 202 -15.15 14.75 20.32
C ARG A 202 -14.17 13.56 20.37
N PRO A 203 -14.45 12.36 19.84
CA PRO A 203 -13.49 11.25 19.78
C PRO A 203 -12.21 11.57 19.01
N GLN A 204 -12.33 12.24 17.86
CA GLN A 204 -11.18 12.67 17.06
C GLN A 204 -10.31 13.69 17.79
N LEU A 205 -10.93 14.63 18.51
CA LEU A 205 -10.24 15.62 19.32
C LEU A 205 -9.47 14.97 20.48
N ILE A 206 -10.06 14.00 21.15
CA ILE A 206 -9.40 13.23 22.23
C ILE A 206 -8.17 12.50 21.65
N ALA A 207 -8.33 11.82 20.52
CA ALA A 207 -7.24 11.12 19.85
C ALA A 207 -6.11 12.08 19.42
N ALA A 208 -6.45 13.23 18.84
CA ALA A 208 -5.48 14.23 18.42
C ALA A 208 -4.71 14.85 19.61
N LYS A 209 -5.38 15.14 20.72
CA LYS A 209 -4.72 15.60 21.96
C LYS A 209 -3.75 14.55 22.51
N ALA A 210 -4.22 13.30 22.65
CA ALA A 210 -3.37 12.20 23.11
C ALA A 210 -2.13 12.02 22.24
N ALA A 211 -2.26 12.14 20.91
CA ALA A 211 -1.16 12.06 19.97
C ALA A 211 -0.09 13.16 20.16
N THR A 212 -0.44 14.31 20.75
CA THR A 212 0.53 15.37 21.08
C THR A 212 1.18 15.22 22.45
N GLU A 213 0.58 14.44 23.33
CA GLU A 213 1.01 14.29 24.72
C GLU A 213 1.75 12.97 25.00
N ARG A 214 1.43 11.91 24.27
CA ARG A 214 1.93 10.54 24.52
C ARG A 214 3.09 10.18 23.60
N ARG A 215 3.98 9.33 24.08
CA ARG A 215 5.06 8.74 23.27
C ARG A 215 4.53 7.75 22.24
N LEU A 216 3.52 6.97 22.60
CA LEU A 216 2.84 6.03 21.74
C LEU A 216 1.33 6.22 21.86
N THR A 217 0.67 6.37 20.73
CA THR A 217 -0.80 6.46 20.65
C THR A 217 -1.31 5.50 19.59
N LEU A 218 -2.21 4.61 19.99
CA LEU A 218 -2.97 3.75 19.09
C LEU A 218 -4.34 4.39 18.86
N ILE A 219 -4.74 4.56 17.59
CA ILE A 219 -6.04 5.10 17.19
C ILE A 219 -6.75 4.05 16.35
N GLN A 220 -7.84 3.50 16.91
CA GLN A 220 -8.71 2.61 16.16
C GLN A 220 -9.77 3.46 15.45
N GLY A 221 -9.80 3.37 14.13
CA GLY A 221 -10.80 4.05 13.31
C GLY A 221 -11.58 3.05 12.46
N PRO A 222 -12.77 2.65 12.89
CA PRO A 222 -13.71 1.89 12.07
C PRO A 222 -13.99 2.54 10.70
N PRO A 223 -14.65 1.85 9.77
CA PRO A 223 -15.00 2.41 8.47
C PRO A 223 -15.82 3.70 8.60
N GLY A 224 -15.43 4.73 7.83
CA GLY A 224 -16.16 5.99 7.79
C GLY A 224 -15.97 6.93 8.99
N THR A 225 -15.10 6.62 9.94
CA THR A 225 -14.90 7.44 11.16
C THR A 225 -13.87 8.56 11.00
N GLY A 226 -13.32 8.75 9.80
CA GLY A 226 -12.38 9.86 9.53
C GLY A 226 -10.95 9.61 10.01
N LYS A 227 -10.44 8.36 9.96
CA LYS A 227 -9.04 8.02 10.27
C LYS A 227 -8.04 8.99 9.66
N THR A 228 -8.02 9.06 8.33
CA THR A 228 -7.07 9.89 7.58
C THR A 228 -7.26 11.38 7.88
N HIS A 229 -8.52 11.82 8.08
CA HIS A 229 -8.80 13.19 8.49
C HIS A 229 -8.14 13.50 9.85
N THR A 230 -8.31 12.62 10.83
CA THR A 230 -7.69 12.75 12.17
C THR A 230 -6.16 12.70 12.07
N ALA A 231 -5.60 11.79 11.27
CA ALA A 231 -4.17 11.68 11.02
C ALA A 231 -3.58 12.97 10.43
N VAL A 232 -4.24 13.56 9.43
CA VAL A 232 -3.83 14.83 8.81
C VAL A 232 -3.85 15.97 9.84
N ARG A 233 -4.85 16.02 10.73
CA ARG A 233 -4.93 17.04 11.78
C ARG A 233 -3.83 16.91 12.83
N ILE A 234 -3.47 15.66 13.18
CA ILE A 234 -2.32 15.38 14.06
C ILE A 234 -1.02 15.87 13.40
N LEU A 235 -0.79 15.51 12.14
CA LEU A 235 0.40 15.92 11.39
C LEU A 235 0.50 17.43 11.21
N GLU A 236 -0.62 18.10 10.94
CA GLU A 236 -0.69 19.58 10.90
C GLU A 236 -0.35 20.19 12.25
N SER A 237 -0.88 19.65 13.34
CA SER A 237 -0.56 20.09 14.69
C SER A 237 0.94 19.92 15.00
N TRP A 238 1.50 18.76 14.69
CA TRP A 238 2.92 18.49 14.87
C TRP A 238 3.80 19.43 14.04
N SER A 239 3.41 19.74 12.79
CA SER A 239 4.17 20.65 11.93
C SER A 239 4.28 22.08 12.48
N LYS A 240 3.37 22.48 13.37
CA LYS A 240 3.37 23.77 14.06
C LYS A 240 4.23 23.77 15.35
N MET A 241 4.58 22.58 15.85
CA MET A 241 5.42 22.44 17.06
C MET A 241 6.91 22.66 16.78
N ASP A 242 7.33 22.51 15.53
CA ASP A 242 8.72 22.72 15.05
C ASP A 242 9.77 21.91 15.83
N ILE A 243 9.44 20.64 16.13
CA ILE A 243 10.33 19.72 16.86
C ILE A 243 11.36 19.09 15.91
N GLY A 244 11.05 19.06 14.63
CA GLY A 244 11.86 18.47 13.56
C GLY A 244 11.00 18.01 12.39
N THR A 245 11.63 17.45 11.39
CA THR A 245 10.90 16.89 10.24
C THR A 245 10.09 15.66 10.67
N ILE A 246 8.82 15.63 10.29
CA ILE A 246 7.87 14.57 10.61
C ILE A 246 7.90 13.52 9.50
N LEU A 247 7.75 12.26 9.88
CA LEU A 247 7.59 11.15 8.92
C LEU A 247 6.14 10.62 8.97
N ALA A 248 5.44 10.77 7.86
CA ALA A 248 4.07 10.27 7.69
C ALA A 248 4.08 9.10 6.69
N VAL A 249 3.73 7.92 7.14
CA VAL A 249 3.79 6.71 6.32
C VAL A 249 2.48 5.93 6.33
N ALA A 250 2.31 5.09 5.31
CA ALA A 250 1.29 4.06 5.25
C ALA A 250 1.81 2.87 4.43
N ASP A 251 1.15 1.72 4.50
CA ASP A 251 1.57 0.57 3.71
C ASP A 251 1.35 0.79 2.21
N SER A 252 0.22 1.32 1.81
CA SER A 252 -0.17 1.53 0.41
C SER A 252 0.12 2.95 -0.11
N ASN A 253 0.43 3.06 -1.40
CA ASN A 253 0.58 4.36 -2.06
C ASN A 253 -0.70 5.21 -2.00
N VAL A 254 -1.88 4.56 -2.08
CA VAL A 254 -3.18 5.24 -2.01
C VAL A 254 -3.38 5.93 -0.66
N ALA A 255 -3.05 5.25 0.44
CA ALA A 255 -3.15 5.82 1.78
C ALA A 255 -2.17 6.99 1.97
N VAL A 256 -0.93 6.85 1.50
CA VAL A 256 0.05 7.96 1.54
C VAL A 256 -0.42 9.16 0.71
N ASP A 257 -1.03 8.93 -0.45
CA ASP A 257 -1.55 10.01 -1.29
C ASP A 257 -2.75 10.71 -0.65
N ASN A 258 -3.57 10.00 0.14
CA ASN A 258 -4.65 10.62 0.92
C ASN A 258 -4.09 11.54 2.01
N LEU A 259 -3.05 11.11 2.74
CA LEU A 259 -2.34 11.96 3.71
C LEU A 259 -1.75 13.20 3.03
N LEU A 260 -1.04 12.99 1.91
CA LEU A 260 -0.43 14.06 1.14
C LEU A 260 -1.44 15.11 0.68
N GLU A 261 -2.57 14.68 0.12
CA GLU A 261 -3.65 15.55 -0.34
C GLU A 261 -4.21 16.39 0.82
N GLY A 262 -4.49 15.75 1.96
CA GLY A 262 -4.99 16.42 3.15
C GLY A 262 -4.01 17.46 3.72
N LEU A 263 -2.71 17.15 3.72
CA LEU A 263 -1.67 18.08 4.19
C LEU A 263 -1.47 19.28 3.24
N LEU A 264 -1.47 19.04 1.93
CA LEU A 264 -1.37 20.11 0.92
C LEU A 264 -2.55 21.07 1.01
N ALA A 265 -3.77 20.57 1.19
CA ALA A 265 -4.97 21.38 1.37
C ALA A 265 -4.91 22.30 2.61
N ARG A 266 -4.01 22.00 3.58
CA ARG A 266 -3.78 22.77 4.80
C ARG A 266 -2.53 23.65 4.76
N GLY A 267 -1.86 23.70 3.60
CA GLY A 267 -0.66 24.53 3.40
C GLY A 267 0.59 24.00 4.12
N VAL A 268 0.61 22.75 4.55
CA VAL A 268 1.80 22.13 5.16
C VAL A 268 2.86 21.89 4.07
N ARG A 269 4.11 22.22 4.36
CA ARG A 269 5.24 21.97 3.45
C ARG A 269 5.60 20.50 3.46
N VAL A 270 5.15 19.78 2.43
CA VAL A 270 5.31 18.32 2.31
C VAL A 270 6.18 17.93 1.14
N VAL A 271 6.83 16.76 1.25
CA VAL A 271 7.47 16.07 0.13
C VAL A 271 7.01 14.62 0.09
N ARG A 272 6.71 14.12 -1.10
CA ARG A 272 6.34 12.72 -1.34
C ARG A 272 7.55 11.96 -1.88
N LEU A 273 8.04 10.97 -1.12
CA LEU A 273 9.06 10.04 -1.59
C LEU A 273 8.41 8.80 -2.21
N GLY A 274 8.93 8.40 -3.33
CA GLY A 274 8.46 7.24 -4.09
C GLY A 274 8.33 7.58 -5.56
N GLN A 275 8.12 6.58 -6.38
CA GLN A 275 8.09 6.76 -7.83
C GLN A 275 6.89 7.65 -8.24
N PRO A 276 7.12 8.77 -8.99
CA PRO A 276 6.09 9.77 -9.30
C PRO A 276 4.83 9.22 -9.98
N VAL A 277 4.96 8.10 -10.67
CA VAL A 277 3.84 7.49 -11.40
C VAL A 277 2.96 6.61 -10.51
N LYS A 278 3.44 6.22 -9.33
CA LYS A 278 2.59 5.62 -8.29
C LYS A 278 1.78 6.67 -7.53
N VAL A 279 2.07 7.95 -7.77
CA VAL A 279 1.41 9.11 -7.14
C VAL A 279 0.31 9.62 -8.07
N ARG A 280 -0.86 9.95 -7.51
CA ARG A 280 -1.95 10.54 -8.29
C ARG A 280 -1.48 11.79 -9.04
N GLU A 281 -1.95 11.96 -10.27
CA GLU A 281 -1.47 13.01 -11.17
C GLU A 281 -1.46 14.41 -10.54
N LYS A 282 -2.55 14.78 -9.88
CA LYS A 282 -2.68 16.08 -9.20
C LYS A 282 -1.69 16.30 -8.06
N LEU A 283 -1.08 15.25 -7.52
CA LEU A 283 -0.14 15.29 -6.40
C LEU A 283 1.33 15.19 -6.84
N ARG A 284 1.60 14.96 -8.13
CA ARG A 284 2.97 14.73 -8.65
C ARG A 284 3.91 15.88 -8.39
N MET A 285 3.42 17.12 -8.38
CA MET A 285 4.23 18.31 -8.08
C MET A 285 4.80 18.32 -6.64
N ALA A 286 4.21 17.56 -5.73
CA ALA A 286 4.72 17.40 -4.37
C ALA A 286 5.77 16.28 -4.24
N THR A 287 6.07 15.55 -5.31
CA THR A 287 7.11 14.50 -5.28
C THR A 287 8.51 15.09 -5.20
N MET A 288 9.44 14.33 -4.62
CA MET A 288 10.85 14.69 -4.58
C MET A 288 11.38 14.98 -5.99
N ASP A 289 11.04 14.13 -6.96
CA ASP A 289 11.47 14.23 -8.35
C ASP A 289 11.03 15.54 -8.99
N ALA A 290 9.74 15.91 -8.85
CA ALA A 290 9.23 17.16 -9.38
C ALA A 290 9.86 18.39 -8.70
N LYS A 291 10.11 18.31 -7.39
CA LYS A 291 10.80 19.39 -6.66
C LYS A 291 12.26 19.53 -7.10
N MET A 292 12.95 18.41 -7.37
CA MET A 292 14.31 18.44 -7.90
C MET A 292 14.39 19.03 -9.32
N GLU A 293 13.40 18.72 -10.18
CA GLU A 293 13.30 19.28 -11.53
C GLU A 293 13.08 20.80 -11.53
N ASN A 294 12.36 21.31 -10.55
CA ASN A 294 12.07 22.74 -10.40
C ASN A 294 13.06 23.49 -9.49
N HIS A 295 14.15 22.85 -9.06
CA HIS A 295 15.12 23.45 -8.16
C HIS A 295 16.06 24.43 -8.89
N PRO A 296 16.46 25.57 -8.29
CA PRO A 296 17.37 26.54 -8.92
C PRO A 296 18.68 25.92 -9.43
N LEU A 297 19.28 24.98 -8.68
CA LEU A 297 20.52 24.30 -9.07
C LEU A 297 20.32 23.23 -10.18
N ARG A 298 19.11 23.06 -10.70
CA ARG A 298 18.83 22.07 -11.77
C ARG A 298 19.64 22.34 -13.03
N ARG A 299 19.79 23.61 -13.41
CA ARG A 299 20.58 24.01 -14.59
C ARG A 299 22.06 23.63 -14.44
N ASP A 300 22.63 23.80 -13.25
CA ASP A 300 24.01 23.44 -12.99
C ASP A 300 24.21 21.93 -13.08
N LEU A 301 23.25 21.16 -12.53
CA LEU A 301 23.24 19.70 -12.64
C LEU A 301 23.18 19.24 -14.11
N GLU A 302 22.31 19.82 -14.94
CA GLU A 302 22.17 19.48 -16.35
C GLU A 302 23.45 19.83 -17.13
N THR A 303 24.05 20.98 -16.84
CA THR A 303 25.32 21.39 -17.45
C THR A 303 26.43 20.38 -17.15
N GLN A 304 26.56 19.94 -15.90
CA GLN A 304 27.55 18.95 -15.50
C GLN A 304 27.29 17.56 -16.12
N LEU A 305 26.03 17.15 -16.19
CA LEU A 305 25.64 15.90 -16.88
C LEU A 305 26.02 15.93 -18.36
N GLU A 306 25.71 17.03 -19.06
CA GLU A 306 26.07 17.18 -20.49
C GLU A 306 27.59 17.19 -20.73
N LEU A 307 28.34 17.90 -19.88
CA LEU A 307 29.80 17.93 -19.96
C LEU A 307 30.38 16.52 -19.79
N ASN A 308 29.91 15.80 -18.77
CA ASN A 308 30.38 14.46 -18.47
C ASN A 308 30.01 13.47 -19.60
N GLU A 309 28.83 13.62 -20.17
CA GLU A 309 28.37 12.80 -21.30
C GLU A 309 29.17 13.09 -22.58
N LYS A 310 29.46 14.36 -22.89
CA LYS A 310 30.30 14.76 -24.01
C LYS A 310 31.71 14.17 -23.91
N LEU A 311 32.34 14.22 -22.72
CA LEU A 311 33.62 13.57 -22.43
C LEU A 311 33.55 12.05 -22.61
N ASN A 312 32.50 11.42 -22.09
CA ASN A 312 32.32 9.97 -22.17
C ASN A 312 32.15 9.48 -23.64
N ARG A 313 31.49 10.27 -24.50
CA ARG A 313 31.37 9.96 -25.92
C ARG A 313 32.71 10.08 -26.68
N ARG A 314 33.58 11.02 -26.28
CA ARG A 314 34.89 11.25 -26.92
C ARG A 314 35.96 10.26 -26.50
N ILE A 315 35.81 9.59 -25.34
CA ILE A 315 36.84 8.73 -24.76
C ILE A 315 37.21 7.53 -25.65
N SER A 316 36.29 7.08 -26.51
CA SER A 316 36.52 6.00 -27.47
C SER A 316 37.52 6.34 -28.57
N SER A 317 37.68 7.64 -28.91
CA SER A 317 38.60 8.13 -29.92
C SER A 317 39.96 8.56 -29.34
N MET A 318 40.09 8.67 -28.02
CA MET A 318 41.32 9.11 -27.34
C MET A 318 42.30 7.95 -27.07
N LYS A 319 43.61 8.25 -27.07
CA LYS A 319 44.67 7.26 -26.83
C LYS A 319 45.67 7.73 -25.75
N GLY A 320 46.38 6.79 -25.13
CA GLY A 320 47.50 7.08 -24.23
C GLY A 320 47.15 7.98 -23.04
N LYS A 321 47.98 8.96 -22.73
CA LYS A 321 47.82 9.90 -21.60
C LYS A 321 46.52 10.70 -21.65
N GLU A 322 46.09 11.08 -22.85
CA GLU A 322 44.84 11.84 -23.06
C GLU A 322 43.61 11.04 -22.55
N LYS A 323 43.56 9.75 -22.87
CA LYS A 323 42.51 8.86 -22.39
C LYS A 323 42.52 8.73 -20.87
N GLY A 324 43.71 8.65 -20.25
CA GLY A 324 43.87 8.61 -18.80
C GLY A 324 43.40 9.88 -18.09
N LEU A 325 43.64 11.05 -18.68
CA LEU A 325 43.15 12.33 -18.19
C LEU A 325 41.61 12.41 -18.29
N ALA A 326 41.07 12.04 -19.46
CA ALA A 326 39.61 12.02 -19.66
C ALA A 326 38.87 11.12 -18.66
N TYR A 327 39.42 9.96 -18.30
CA TYR A 327 38.84 9.12 -17.24
C TYR A 327 38.84 9.80 -15.87
N ARG A 328 39.93 10.54 -15.53
CA ARG A 328 39.97 11.30 -14.25
C ARG A 328 38.92 12.42 -14.26
N ASP A 329 38.78 13.12 -15.38
CA ASP A 329 37.81 14.21 -15.48
C ASP A 329 36.38 13.72 -15.47
N ILE A 330 36.08 12.57 -16.10
CA ILE A 330 34.77 11.90 -15.98
C ILE A 330 34.49 11.52 -14.52
N LYS A 331 35.49 10.96 -13.80
CA LYS A 331 35.33 10.59 -12.39
C LYS A 331 35.09 11.83 -11.51
N LYS A 332 35.80 12.95 -11.79
CA LYS A 332 35.55 14.24 -11.11
C LYS A 332 34.15 14.76 -11.42
N GLY A 333 33.74 14.72 -12.69
CA GLY A 333 32.40 15.13 -13.12
C GLY A 333 31.29 14.35 -12.41
N TRP A 334 31.41 13.04 -12.28
CA TRP A 334 30.46 12.23 -11.51
C TRP A 334 30.44 12.58 -10.00
N LYS A 335 31.60 12.93 -9.42
CA LYS A 335 31.66 13.38 -8.03
C LYS A 335 30.92 14.72 -7.84
N GLU A 336 31.08 15.63 -8.79
CA GLU A 336 30.42 16.92 -8.78
C GLU A 336 28.90 16.79 -9.00
N ILE A 337 28.48 15.97 -9.95
CA ILE A 337 27.05 15.64 -10.15
C ILE A 337 26.42 15.15 -8.86
N ARG A 338 27.03 14.17 -8.19
CA ARG A 338 26.52 13.65 -6.91
C ARG A 338 26.47 14.74 -5.82
N ARG A 339 27.47 15.64 -5.80
CA ARG A 339 27.49 16.76 -4.85
C ARG A 339 26.28 17.69 -5.06
N ILE A 340 26.02 18.08 -6.31
CA ILE A 340 24.89 18.94 -6.64
C ILE A 340 23.55 18.24 -6.36
N GLU A 341 23.42 16.97 -6.74
CA GLU A 341 22.21 16.18 -6.44
C GLU A 341 21.93 16.11 -4.93
N ASN A 342 22.94 15.83 -4.12
CA ASN A 342 22.79 15.79 -2.66
C ASN A 342 22.43 17.16 -2.11
N GLN A 343 23.05 18.23 -2.59
CA GLN A 343 22.73 19.60 -2.18
C GLN A 343 21.27 19.96 -2.48
N ILE A 344 20.76 19.60 -3.67
CA ILE A 344 19.35 19.79 -4.05
C ILE A 344 18.43 19.01 -3.10
N ARG A 345 18.75 17.74 -2.83
CA ARG A 345 17.97 16.89 -1.93
C ARG A 345 17.92 17.46 -0.50
N ASP A 346 19.07 17.85 0.01
CA ASP A 346 19.18 18.42 1.35
C ASP A 346 18.38 19.72 1.48
N ASP A 347 18.50 20.62 0.51
CA ASP A 347 17.74 21.88 0.51
C ASP A 347 16.22 21.67 0.46
N ILE A 348 15.76 20.67 -0.32
CA ILE A 348 14.34 20.31 -0.37
C ILE A 348 13.88 19.74 0.98
N LEU A 349 14.65 18.81 1.56
CA LEU A 349 14.29 18.14 2.81
C LEU A 349 14.35 19.08 4.01
N ASP A 350 15.31 20.00 4.05
CA ASP A 350 15.45 21.00 5.12
C ASP A 350 14.28 22.01 5.16
N LYS A 351 13.69 22.30 3.99
CA LYS A 351 12.50 23.14 3.87
C LYS A 351 11.18 22.38 4.11
N THR A 352 11.24 21.04 4.26
CA THR A 352 10.08 20.17 4.37
C THR A 352 9.70 19.97 5.85
N GLN A 353 8.42 20.14 6.19
CA GLN A 353 7.89 19.82 7.51
C GLN A 353 7.49 18.36 7.64
N VAL A 354 6.90 17.79 6.60
CA VAL A 354 6.41 16.39 6.61
C VAL A 354 6.90 15.66 5.36
N VAL A 355 7.57 14.54 5.58
CA VAL A 355 7.93 13.57 4.54
C VAL A 355 6.86 12.49 4.47
N CYS A 356 6.24 12.31 3.31
CA CYS A 356 5.23 11.28 3.06
C CYS A 356 5.82 10.14 2.21
N CYS A 357 5.74 8.90 2.66
CA CYS A 357 6.19 7.72 1.89
C CYS A 357 5.48 6.44 2.35
N THR A 358 5.73 5.32 1.66
CA THR A 358 5.28 4.01 2.19
C THR A 358 6.17 3.57 3.35
N CYS A 359 5.69 2.66 4.20
CA CYS A 359 6.49 2.09 5.30
C CYS A 359 7.86 1.62 4.80
N ILE A 360 7.89 0.77 3.78
CA ILE A 360 9.12 0.32 3.14
C ILE A 360 9.88 1.47 2.45
N GLY A 361 9.14 2.46 1.92
CA GLY A 361 9.71 3.65 1.28
C GLY A 361 10.55 4.52 2.23
N SER A 362 10.26 4.50 3.53
CA SER A 362 11.03 5.22 4.55
C SER A 362 12.47 4.69 4.72
N GLY A 363 12.74 3.46 4.27
CA GLY A 363 14.08 2.90 4.18
C GLY A 363 14.90 3.36 2.97
N ASN A 364 14.50 4.41 2.26
CA ASN A 364 15.24 4.93 1.11
C ASN A 364 16.50 5.67 1.57
N GLU A 365 17.62 5.44 0.86
CA GLU A 365 18.93 6.07 1.09
C GLU A 365 18.88 7.62 1.07
N ILE A 366 17.89 8.22 0.41
CA ILE A 366 17.67 9.68 0.42
C ILE A 366 17.46 10.22 1.84
N LEU A 367 16.95 9.38 2.75
CA LEU A 367 16.71 9.73 4.15
C LEU A 367 17.84 9.33 5.09
N ASP A 368 18.94 8.76 4.59
CA ASP A 368 20.06 8.34 5.43
C ASP A 368 20.70 9.52 6.15
N GLY A 369 21.06 9.31 7.41
CA GLY A 369 21.58 10.36 8.29
C GLY A 369 20.51 11.31 8.86
N ARG A 370 19.27 11.28 8.37
CA ARG A 370 18.15 12.10 8.90
C ARG A 370 17.39 11.36 9.99
N ARG A 371 16.95 12.08 11.00
CA ARG A 371 16.13 11.57 12.10
C ARG A 371 14.75 12.20 12.07
N PHE A 372 13.74 11.39 12.36
CA PHE A 372 12.35 11.78 12.39
C PHE A 372 11.80 11.53 13.80
N PRO A 373 11.81 12.54 14.68
CA PRO A 373 11.38 12.36 16.06
C PRO A 373 9.89 12.03 16.18
N GLN A 374 9.09 12.44 15.21
CA GLN A 374 7.65 12.17 15.17
C GLN A 374 7.32 11.32 13.93
N VAL A 375 6.69 10.17 14.16
CA VAL A 375 6.30 9.22 13.11
C VAL A 375 4.82 8.88 13.26
N LEU A 376 4.07 9.05 12.17
CA LEU A 376 2.68 8.61 12.08
C LEU A 376 2.55 7.55 10.99
N ILE A 377 1.94 6.42 11.34
CA ILE A 377 1.62 5.33 10.41
C ILE A 377 0.11 5.26 10.24
N ASP A 378 -0.39 5.64 9.07
CA ASP A 378 -1.81 5.45 8.70
C ASP A 378 -2.01 4.05 8.11
N GLU A 379 -3.20 3.48 8.31
CA GLU A 379 -3.52 2.09 7.97
C GLU A 379 -2.49 1.09 8.54
N ALA A 380 -2.03 1.35 9.77
CA ALA A 380 -0.96 0.58 10.44
C ALA A 380 -1.27 -0.92 10.59
N THR A 381 -2.53 -1.30 10.54
CA THR A 381 -2.98 -2.70 10.62
C THR A 381 -2.79 -3.48 9.32
N GLN A 382 -2.48 -2.80 8.21
CA GLN A 382 -2.19 -3.43 6.92
C GLN A 382 -0.69 -3.70 6.70
N ALA A 383 0.18 -3.08 7.49
CA ALA A 383 1.63 -3.28 7.43
C ALA A 383 2.06 -4.42 8.35
N THR A 384 2.95 -5.27 7.88
CA THR A 384 3.63 -6.23 8.77
C THR A 384 4.45 -5.46 9.81
N GLU A 385 4.69 -6.08 10.97
CA GLU A 385 5.50 -5.44 12.00
C GLU A 385 6.90 -5.03 11.47
N PRO A 386 7.67 -5.89 10.77
CA PRO A 386 8.94 -5.47 10.19
C PRO A 386 8.84 -4.30 9.21
N ALA A 387 7.76 -4.20 8.43
CA ALA A 387 7.54 -3.07 7.54
C ALA A 387 7.31 -1.76 8.30
N SER A 388 6.54 -1.81 9.39
CA SER A 388 6.33 -0.66 10.29
C SER A 388 7.62 -0.21 10.95
N LEU A 389 8.48 -1.14 11.35
CA LEU A 389 9.77 -0.86 11.98
C LEU A 389 10.72 -0.08 11.06
N VAL A 390 10.64 -0.23 9.73
CA VAL A 390 11.47 0.55 8.80
C VAL A 390 11.30 2.07 9.02
N ALA A 391 10.08 2.53 9.31
CA ALA A 391 9.83 3.93 9.61
C ALA A 391 10.24 4.31 11.04
N LEU A 392 9.98 3.42 12.00
CA LEU A 392 10.20 3.70 13.42
C LEU A 392 11.70 3.74 13.80
N THR A 393 12.54 2.98 13.10
CA THR A 393 13.99 2.96 13.31
C THR A 393 14.70 4.22 12.78
N ARG A 394 14.00 5.12 12.09
CA ARG A 394 14.50 6.42 11.65
C ARG A 394 14.58 7.48 12.79
N GLY A 395 14.64 7.06 14.05
CA GLY A 395 14.83 7.91 15.22
C GLY A 395 13.52 8.38 15.86
N ALA A 396 12.45 7.60 15.72
CA ALA A 396 11.15 7.89 16.32
C ALA A 396 11.24 8.00 17.86
N ARG A 397 10.70 9.09 18.39
CA ARG A 397 10.52 9.35 19.84
C ARG A 397 9.05 9.45 20.21
N GLN A 398 8.22 9.87 19.25
CA GLN A 398 6.77 9.95 19.36
C GLN A 398 6.15 9.22 18.17
N VAL A 399 5.24 8.28 18.45
CA VAL A 399 4.63 7.40 17.46
C VAL A 399 3.11 7.43 17.58
N VAL A 400 2.46 7.59 16.44
CA VAL A 400 1.01 7.40 16.30
C VAL A 400 0.76 6.32 15.26
N LEU A 401 0.05 5.27 15.68
CA LEU A 401 -0.42 4.22 14.80
C LEU A 401 -1.93 4.37 14.61
N VAL A 402 -2.36 4.60 13.39
CA VAL A 402 -3.79 4.73 13.02
C VAL A 402 -4.17 3.52 12.19
N GLY A 403 -5.24 2.83 12.58
CA GLY A 403 -5.66 1.63 11.83
C GLY A 403 -6.95 1.05 12.36
N ASP A 404 -7.30 -0.12 11.86
CA ASP A 404 -8.44 -0.88 12.34
C ASP A 404 -8.18 -2.38 12.25
N HIS A 405 -7.86 -3.01 13.37
CA HIS A 405 -7.56 -4.44 13.46
C HIS A 405 -8.79 -5.35 13.22
N LYS A 406 -9.98 -4.77 13.09
CA LYS A 406 -11.21 -5.49 12.68
C LYS A 406 -11.40 -5.47 11.15
N GLN A 407 -10.50 -4.81 10.41
CA GLN A 407 -10.39 -4.86 8.95
C GLN A 407 -9.23 -5.77 8.52
N LEU A 408 -8.84 -5.72 7.22
CA LEU A 408 -7.85 -6.64 6.68
C LEU A 408 -6.49 -6.51 7.37
N PRO A 409 -5.87 -7.65 7.68
CA PRO A 409 -4.51 -7.72 8.18
C PRO A 409 -3.51 -7.55 7.03
N PRO A 410 -2.18 -7.52 7.32
CA PRO A 410 -1.15 -7.55 6.31
C PRO A 410 -1.29 -8.74 5.36
N THR A 411 -0.94 -8.53 4.09
CA THR A 411 -0.89 -9.62 3.11
C THR A 411 0.44 -10.37 3.26
N VAL A 412 0.37 -11.68 3.47
CA VAL A 412 1.51 -12.60 3.61
C VAL A 412 1.33 -13.74 2.60
N ILE A 413 2.41 -14.10 1.90
CA ILE A 413 2.42 -15.14 0.87
C ILE A 413 2.80 -16.49 1.47
N SER A 414 3.74 -16.48 2.41
CA SER A 414 4.25 -17.68 3.08
C SER A 414 3.29 -18.17 4.14
N PHE A 415 2.69 -19.34 3.92
CA PHE A 415 1.79 -19.96 4.88
C PHE A 415 2.45 -20.19 6.25
N ARG A 416 3.68 -20.70 6.25
CA ARG A 416 4.45 -20.90 7.50
C ARG A 416 4.80 -19.61 8.22
N ALA A 417 5.05 -18.52 7.50
CA ALA A 417 5.29 -17.22 8.12
C ALA A 417 3.99 -16.62 8.68
N GLU A 418 2.85 -16.84 7.99
CA GLU A 418 1.52 -16.46 8.47
C GLU A 418 1.18 -17.18 9.78
N GLU A 419 1.31 -18.51 9.86
CA GLU A 419 1.06 -19.30 11.07
C GLU A 419 1.92 -18.86 12.27
N LYS A 420 3.16 -18.45 12.01
CA LYS A 420 4.09 -17.98 13.05
C LYS A 420 3.99 -16.48 13.36
N GLY A 421 3.01 -15.77 12.77
CA GLY A 421 2.56 -14.45 13.17
C GLY A 421 3.03 -13.27 12.32
N LEU A 422 3.58 -13.48 11.12
CA LEU A 422 3.93 -12.36 10.22
C LEU A 422 2.70 -11.55 9.81
N LYS A 423 1.52 -12.17 9.76
CA LYS A 423 0.23 -11.52 9.44
C LYS A 423 -0.32 -10.65 10.56
N ARG A 424 0.20 -10.77 11.79
CA ARG A 424 -0.16 -9.89 12.89
C ARG A 424 0.62 -8.58 12.81
N SER A 425 -0.08 -7.46 12.65
CA SER A 425 0.54 -6.14 12.60
C SER A 425 1.11 -5.71 13.96
N LEU A 426 2.04 -4.74 13.95
CA LEU A 426 2.52 -4.10 15.18
C LEU A 426 1.35 -3.51 16.00
N PHE A 427 0.39 -2.86 15.33
CA PHE A 427 -0.80 -2.31 15.98
C PHE A 427 -1.57 -3.40 16.75
N GLU A 428 -1.87 -4.53 16.10
CA GLU A 428 -2.62 -5.64 16.69
C GLU A 428 -1.84 -6.26 17.85
N ARG A 429 -0.53 -6.49 17.72
CA ARG A 429 0.28 -7.01 18.79
C ARG A 429 0.33 -6.09 20.02
N LEU A 430 0.37 -4.78 19.82
CA LEU A 430 0.34 -3.81 20.93
C LEU A 430 -1.05 -3.78 21.61
N VAL A 431 -2.13 -3.97 20.89
CA VAL A 431 -3.47 -4.14 21.45
C VAL A 431 -3.55 -5.43 22.29
N ASP A 432 -3.02 -6.55 21.76
CA ASP A 432 -2.95 -7.83 22.47
C ASP A 432 -2.07 -7.75 23.73
N LEU A 433 -1.08 -6.86 23.74
CA LEU A 433 -0.23 -6.55 24.90
C LEU A 433 -0.98 -5.78 26.00
N GLY A 434 -2.19 -5.28 25.72
CA GLY A 434 -3.01 -4.52 26.67
C GLY A 434 -2.97 -3.00 26.48
N ILE A 435 -2.37 -2.50 25.41
CA ILE A 435 -2.39 -1.06 25.09
C ILE A 435 -3.75 -0.74 24.43
N GLU A 436 -4.61 -0.06 25.18
CA GLU A 436 -5.95 0.28 24.71
C GLU A 436 -5.91 1.35 23.60
N PRO A 437 -6.46 1.08 22.39
CA PRO A 437 -6.55 2.06 21.35
C PRO A 437 -7.69 3.07 21.61
N LEU A 438 -7.48 4.31 21.23
CA LEU A 438 -8.50 5.34 21.22
C LEU A 438 -9.45 5.11 20.04
N LEU A 439 -10.72 4.82 20.34
CA LEU A 439 -11.73 4.53 19.34
C LEU A 439 -12.32 5.83 18.75
N LEU A 440 -12.29 5.96 17.43
CA LEU A 440 -13.09 6.95 16.71
C LEU A 440 -14.51 6.40 16.55
N SER A 441 -15.43 6.79 17.44
CA SER A 441 -16.73 6.12 17.55
C SER A 441 -17.79 6.62 16.59
N THR A 442 -17.61 7.74 15.88
CA THR A 442 -18.64 8.31 15.00
C THR A 442 -18.34 8.05 13.54
N GLN A 443 -19.21 7.28 12.84
CA GLN A 443 -19.10 7.01 11.43
C GLN A 443 -19.92 8.00 10.59
N TYR A 444 -19.41 8.42 9.43
CA TYR A 444 -20.02 9.40 8.52
C TYR A 444 -20.24 8.87 7.10
N ARG A 445 -20.01 7.60 6.88
CA ARG A 445 -20.07 6.97 5.55
C ARG A 445 -21.41 6.35 5.25
N MET A 446 -21.76 5.36 6.05
CA MET A 446 -22.82 4.41 5.75
C MET A 446 -24.19 4.93 6.22
N HIS A 447 -25.22 4.57 5.46
CA HIS A 447 -26.59 4.59 5.98
C HIS A 447 -26.66 3.80 7.31
N PRO A 448 -27.42 4.26 8.31
CA PRO A 448 -27.54 3.55 9.61
C PRO A 448 -27.89 2.07 9.50
N ALA A 449 -28.77 1.69 8.58
CA ALA A 449 -29.12 0.28 8.34
C ALA A 449 -27.93 -0.55 7.85
N ILE A 450 -27.02 0.02 7.04
CA ILE A 450 -25.81 -0.67 6.57
C ILE A 450 -24.78 -0.78 7.72
N SER A 451 -24.68 0.24 8.57
CA SER A 451 -23.73 0.25 9.69
C SER A 451 -24.13 -0.67 10.84
N LYS A 452 -25.41 -0.96 11.00
CA LYS A 452 -25.97 -1.71 12.14
C LYS A 452 -25.29 -3.05 12.37
N PHE A 453 -25.23 -3.91 11.33
CA PHE A 453 -24.61 -5.23 11.47
C PHE A 453 -23.09 -5.14 11.75
N PRO A 454 -22.27 -4.37 10.98
CA PRO A 454 -20.87 -4.19 11.31
C PRO A 454 -20.64 -3.65 12.73
N ASN A 455 -21.45 -2.70 13.20
CA ASN A 455 -21.35 -2.14 14.54
C ASN A 455 -21.55 -3.21 15.61
N GLN A 456 -22.64 -3.97 15.53
CA GLN A 456 -22.95 -5.04 16.48
C GLN A 456 -21.89 -6.13 16.49
N HIS A 457 -21.52 -6.60 15.29
CA HIS A 457 -20.69 -7.79 15.17
C HIS A 457 -19.20 -7.54 15.39
N PHE A 458 -18.66 -6.40 14.90
CA PHE A 458 -17.22 -6.12 14.93
C PHE A 458 -16.82 -5.09 16.00
N TYR A 459 -17.74 -4.18 16.37
CA TYR A 459 -17.40 -3.05 17.23
C TYR A 459 -18.20 -3.01 18.54
N SER A 460 -18.96 -4.09 18.86
CA SER A 460 -19.70 -4.25 20.12
C SER A 460 -20.64 -3.08 20.44
N ASP A 461 -21.37 -2.61 19.43
CA ASP A 461 -22.31 -1.47 19.48
C ASP A 461 -21.69 -0.15 19.97
N ARG A 462 -20.39 0.05 19.74
CA ARG A 462 -19.68 1.27 20.18
C ARG A 462 -19.63 2.36 19.13
N LEU A 463 -20.25 2.18 17.96
CA LEU A 463 -20.25 3.19 16.90
C LEU A 463 -21.56 3.98 16.91
N ASP A 464 -21.43 5.28 16.78
CA ASP A 464 -22.51 6.23 16.58
C ASP A 464 -22.62 6.61 15.10
N ASP A 465 -23.83 6.75 14.58
CA ASP A 465 -24.05 7.22 13.22
C ASP A 465 -24.05 8.75 13.17
N GLY A 466 -23.02 9.34 12.57
CA GLY A 466 -22.93 10.77 12.31
C GLY A 466 -23.69 11.22 11.06
N VAL A 467 -24.38 10.30 10.38
CA VAL A 467 -25.20 10.53 9.20
C VAL A 467 -26.61 10.01 9.48
N LYS A 468 -27.61 10.83 9.16
CA LYS A 468 -29.02 10.41 9.25
C LYS A 468 -29.45 9.66 8.00
N SER A 469 -30.46 8.78 8.13
CA SER A 469 -31.03 8.03 7.00
C SER A 469 -31.52 8.96 5.87
N GLU A 470 -32.10 10.10 6.21
CA GLU A 470 -32.58 11.10 5.26
C GLU A 470 -31.48 11.66 4.33
N ASN A 471 -30.21 11.61 4.76
CA ASN A 471 -29.06 12.07 3.98
C ASN A 471 -28.42 10.94 3.14
N ARG A 472 -28.98 9.75 3.18
CA ARG A 472 -28.47 8.54 2.50
C ARG A 472 -29.61 7.71 1.91
N LEU A 473 -30.59 8.35 1.25
CA LEU A 473 -31.76 7.69 0.69
C LEU A 473 -31.40 6.50 -0.17
N ALA A 474 -32.24 5.47 -0.15
CA ALA A 474 -32.10 4.29 -0.99
C ALA A 474 -32.03 4.69 -2.47
N PRO A 475 -31.06 4.19 -3.26
CA PRO A 475 -30.96 4.52 -4.68
C PRO A 475 -32.11 3.95 -5.50
N ALA A 476 -32.56 4.67 -6.52
CA ALA A 476 -33.56 4.18 -7.49
C ALA A 476 -32.98 3.06 -8.38
N GLY A 477 -33.81 2.32 -9.06
CA GLY A 477 -33.46 1.24 -9.99
C GLY A 477 -33.44 -0.15 -9.40
N LEU A 478 -33.73 -0.28 -8.10
CA LEU A 478 -33.93 -1.57 -7.43
C LEU A 478 -35.22 -1.50 -6.59
N LEU A 479 -35.99 -2.58 -6.57
CA LEU A 479 -37.06 -2.77 -5.60
C LEU A 479 -36.41 -3.22 -4.26
N TRP A 480 -36.14 -2.24 -3.42
CA TRP A 480 -35.59 -2.52 -2.11
C TRP A 480 -36.62 -3.26 -1.25
N PRO A 481 -36.21 -4.29 -0.49
CA PRO A 481 -37.12 -4.96 0.45
C PRO A 481 -37.74 -3.98 1.45
N ASP A 482 -36.96 -2.99 1.85
CA ASP A 482 -37.38 -1.87 2.69
C ASP A 482 -36.63 -0.61 2.24
N TRP A 483 -37.34 0.45 1.87
CA TRP A 483 -36.77 1.71 1.40
C TRP A 483 -36.06 2.50 2.50
N ASP A 484 -36.45 2.28 3.76
CA ASP A 484 -35.77 2.87 4.91
C ASP A 484 -34.51 2.09 5.33
N ASN A 485 -34.33 0.87 4.79
CA ASN A 485 -33.20 -0.01 5.04
C ASN A 485 -32.60 -0.51 3.73
N PRO A 486 -31.75 0.28 3.05
CA PRO A 486 -31.23 -0.03 1.71
C PRO A 486 -30.18 -1.14 1.70
N VAL A 487 -30.57 -2.29 2.24
CA VAL A 487 -29.81 -3.54 2.22
C VAL A 487 -30.67 -4.60 1.55
N ALA A 488 -30.17 -5.16 0.44
CA ALA A 488 -30.88 -6.18 -0.32
C ALA A 488 -30.06 -7.46 -0.43
N PHE A 489 -30.73 -8.61 -0.31
CA PHE A 489 -30.16 -9.90 -0.65
C PHE A 489 -30.87 -10.46 -1.89
N VAL A 490 -30.10 -10.78 -2.92
CA VAL A 490 -30.59 -11.39 -4.15
C VAL A 490 -30.21 -12.85 -4.17
N PRO A 491 -31.17 -13.76 -3.95
CA PRO A 491 -30.91 -15.19 -3.99
C PRO A 491 -30.68 -15.64 -5.42
N VAL A 492 -29.57 -16.34 -5.65
CA VAL A 492 -29.22 -16.87 -6.97
C VAL A 492 -29.05 -18.37 -6.87
N ASP A 493 -29.80 -19.08 -7.68
CA ASP A 493 -29.65 -20.54 -7.84
C ASP A 493 -28.67 -20.81 -9.01
N GLY A 494 -27.46 -21.22 -8.66
CA GLY A 494 -26.40 -21.51 -9.63
C GLY A 494 -25.10 -21.97 -8.95
N GLY A 495 -24.48 -22.99 -9.55
CA GLY A 495 -23.25 -23.59 -9.01
C GLY A 495 -22.00 -22.75 -9.27
N GLU A 496 -21.06 -22.79 -8.34
CA GLU A 496 -19.71 -22.28 -8.56
C GLU A 496 -18.92 -23.19 -9.50
N VAL A 497 -18.04 -22.60 -10.29
CA VAL A 497 -17.11 -23.32 -11.17
C VAL A 497 -15.68 -22.86 -10.95
N VAL A 498 -14.71 -23.70 -11.28
CA VAL A 498 -13.30 -23.30 -11.30
C VAL A 498 -13.08 -22.38 -12.49
N SER A 499 -12.46 -21.24 -12.27
CA SER A 499 -12.16 -20.29 -13.35
C SER A 499 -11.24 -20.91 -14.42
N PRO A 500 -11.30 -20.46 -15.69
CA PRO A 500 -10.56 -21.04 -16.81
C PRO A 500 -9.04 -21.14 -16.59
N ASP A 501 -8.47 -20.30 -15.74
CA ASP A 501 -7.04 -20.34 -15.38
C ASP A 501 -6.70 -21.39 -14.30
N GLY A 502 -7.70 -22.09 -13.77
CA GLY A 502 -7.54 -23.13 -12.75
C GLY A 502 -7.13 -22.62 -11.36
N THR A 503 -7.08 -21.30 -11.15
CA THR A 503 -6.52 -20.72 -9.92
C THR A 503 -7.54 -20.03 -9.01
N SER A 504 -8.79 -19.88 -9.49
CA SER A 504 -9.83 -19.13 -8.79
C SER A 504 -11.20 -19.77 -9.02
N ARG A 505 -12.24 -19.14 -8.48
CA ARG A 505 -13.63 -19.59 -8.65
C ARG A 505 -14.47 -18.47 -9.27
N GLU A 506 -15.54 -18.87 -9.95
CA GLU A 506 -16.53 -17.95 -10.51
C GLU A 506 -17.91 -18.61 -10.46
N ASN A 507 -18.97 -17.79 -10.47
CA ASN A 507 -20.37 -18.22 -10.54
C ASN A 507 -21.07 -17.48 -11.66
N PRO A 508 -21.28 -18.13 -12.81
CA PRO A 508 -21.88 -17.49 -13.99
C PRO A 508 -23.32 -16.97 -13.75
N ALA A 509 -24.08 -17.63 -12.90
CA ALA A 509 -25.43 -17.18 -12.55
C ALA A 509 -25.39 -15.87 -11.76
N GLU A 510 -24.49 -15.75 -10.79
CA GLU A 510 -24.27 -14.49 -10.07
C GLU A 510 -23.78 -13.37 -11.01
N VAL A 511 -22.88 -13.68 -11.98
CA VAL A 511 -22.45 -12.70 -12.99
C VAL A 511 -23.65 -12.10 -13.73
N SER A 512 -24.56 -12.95 -14.19
CA SER A 512 -25.75 -12.50 -14.93
C SER A 512 -26.64 -11.58 -14.08
N TRP A 513 -26.85 -11.91 -12.81
CA TRP A 513 -27.62 -11.08 -11.89
C TRP A 513 -26.91 -9.77 -11.56
N VAL A 514 -25.60 -9.79 -11.33
CA VAL A 514 -24.79 -8.58 -11.08
C VAL A 514 -24.93 -7.61 -12.26
N ILE A 515 -24.82 -8.09 -13.50
CA ILE A 515 -24.96 -7.25 -14.70
C ILE A 515 -26.38 -6.70 -14.84
N LYS A 516 -27.41 -7.51 -14.56
CA LYS A 516 -28.80 -7.05 -14.58
C LYS A 516 -29.03 -5.94 -13.56
N ILE A 517 -28.66 -6.16 -12.29
CA ILE A 517 -28.80 -5.17 -11.21
C ILE A 517 -28.06 -3.87 -11.56
N LEU A 518 -26.84 -4.00 -12.09
CA LEU A 518 -26.04 -2.85 -12.52
C LEU A 518 -26.78 -2.01 -13.58
N ASN A 519 -27.35 -2.67 -14.60
CA ASN A 519 -28.09 -1.98 -15.66
C ASN A 519 -29.36 -1.33 -15.10
N ASP A 520 -30.16 -2.04 -14.30
CA ASP A 520 -31.39 -1.54 -13.69
C ASP A 520 -31.15 -0.24 -12.88
N ILE A 521 -30.06 -0.21 -12.08
CA ILE A 521 -29.67 0.99 -11.30
C ILE A 521 -29.23 2.13 -12.22
N LEU A 522 -28.46 1.85 -13.27
CA LEU A 522 -27.97 2.88 -14.20
C LEU A 522 -29.09 3.42 -15.08
N GLU A 523 -30.09 2.60 -15.49
CA GLU A 523 -31.24 3.01 -16.28
C GLU A 523 -32.16 3.96 -15.49
N ALA A 524 -32.21 3.85 -14.17
CA ALA A 524 -32.95 4.80 -13.33
C ALA A 524 -32.32 6.21 -13.33
N GLY A 525 -31.08 6.38 -13.76
CA GLY A 525 -30.45 7.67 -14.04
C GLY A 525 -30.02 8.49 -12.80
N GLU A 526 -30.29 8.00 -11.59
CA GLU A 526 -29.90 8.70 -10.34
C GLU A 526 -28.42 8.49 -10.00
N ILE A 527 -27.90 7.28 -10.22
CA ILE A 527 -26.54 6.87 -9.87
C ILE A 527 -25.68 6.77 -11.12
N THR A 528 -24.45 7.31 -11.06
CA THR A 528 -23.50 7.22 -12.18
C THR A 528 -22.63 5.97 -12.08
N LYS A 529 -21.99 5.59 -13.19
CA LYS A 529 -21.08 4.43 -13.24
C LYS A 529 -19.94 4.53 -12.22
N THR A 530 -19.47 5.73 -11.96
CA THR A 530 -18.38 5.98 -10.99
C THR A 530 -18.82 5.84 -9.54
N ASP A 531 -20.13 5.86 -9.27
CA ASP A 531 -20.72 5.76 -7.95
C ASP A 531 -21.11 4.33 -7.57
N ILE A 532 -20.99 3.38 -8.51
CA ILE A 532 -21.22 1.96 -8.27
C ILE A 532 -19.90 1.21 -8.16
N GLY A 533 -19.86 0.28 -7.21
CA GLY A 533 -18.76 -0.66 -7.06
C GLY A 533 -19.23 -2.10 -7.00
N ILE A 534 -18.48 -2.99 -7.63
CA ILE A 534 -18.72 -4.42 -7.57
C ILE A 534 -17.57 -5.08 -6.84
N ILE A 535 -17.89 -5.79 -5.77
CA ILE A 535 -16.90 -6.46 -4.90
C ILE A 535 -17.17 -7.96 -4.93
N THR A 536 -16.11 -8.75 -4.98
CA THR A 536 -16.19 -10.21 -4.87
C THR A 536 -14.92 -10.76 -4.20
N PRO A 537 -14.96 -11.89 -3.48
CA PRO A 537 -13.77 -12.50 -2.88
C PRO A 537 -12.79 -13.09 -3.91
N TYR A 538 -13.23 -13.35 -5.14
CA TYR A 538 -12.48 -14.19 -6.09
C TYR A 538 -12.06 -13.44 -7.36
N ALA A 539 -10.78 -13.53 -7.71
CA ALA A 539 -10.24 -12.92 -8.93
C ALA A 539 -10.85 -13.49 -10.23
N GLY A 540 -11.28 -14.77 -10.22
CA GLY A 540 -12.05 -15.39 -11.33
C GLY A 540 -13.33 -14.62 -11.58
N GLN A 541 -14.12 -14.37 -10.54
CA GLN A 541 -15.38 -13.63 -10.64
C GLN A 541 -15.17 -12.20 -11.12
N VAL A 542 -14.12 -11.52 -10.67
CA VAL A 542 -13.77 -10.18 -11.18
C VAL A 542 -13.59 -10.21 -12.70
N ARG A 543 -12.88 -11.22 -13.23
CA ARG A 543 -12.67 -11.38 -14.68
C ARG A 543 -13.97 -11.73 -15.40
N ALA A 544 -14.74 -12.66 -14.85
CA ALA A 544 -16.03 -13.06 -15.44
C ALA A 544 -17.00 -11.88 -15.55
N ILE A 545 -17.14 -11.08 -14.48
CA ILE A 545 -17.97 -9.87 -14.51
C ILE A 545 -17.46 -8.87 -15.56
N ARG A 546 -16.16 -8.56 -15.56
CA ARG A 546 -15.59 -7.62 -16.53
C ARG A 546 -15.74 -8.06 -17.97
N ASN A 547 -15.56 -9.36 -18.25
CA ASN A 547 -15.74 -9.91 -19.60
C ASN A 547 -17.21 -9.88 -20.06
N SER A 548 -18.16 -9.88 -19.13
CA SER A 548 -19.59 -9.80 -19.41
C SER A 548 -20.11 -8.36 -19.49
N MET A 549 -19.31 -7.38 -19.09
CA MET A 549 -19.63 -5.96 -19.18
C MET A 549 -19.40 -5.46 -20.62
N SER A 550 -20.27 -4.57 -21.10
CA SER A 550 -20.03 -3.84 -22.35
C SER A 550 -18.96 -2.76 -22.14
N GLU A 551 -18.27 -2.35 -23.21
CA GLU A 551 -17.29 -1.25 -23.19
C GLU A 551 -17.85 0.05 -22.57
N LYS A 552 -19.16 0.26 -22.68
CA LYS A 552 -19.85 1.40 -22.07
C LYS A 552 -19.81 1.39 -20.53
N LEU A 553 -19.51 0.26 -19.90
CA LEU A 553 -19.49 0.07 -18.44
C LEU A 553 -18.06 0.03 -17.86
N ASP A 554 -17.03 0.28 -18.65
CA ASP A 554 -15.62 0.20 -18.23
C ASP A 554 -15.28 1.09 -17.02
N ASP A 555 -16.03 2.16 -16.79
CA ASP A 555 -15.85 3.06 -15.65
C ASP A 555 -16.35 2.47 -14.31
N VAL A 556 -17.13 1.38 -14.35
CA VAL A 556 -17.59 0.70 -13.12
C VAL A 556 -16.43 -0.05 -12.50
N GLU A 557 -16.22 0.18 -11.22
CA GLU A 557 -15.09 -0.41 -10.50
C GLU A 557 -15.41 -1.82 -10.00
N VAL A 558 -14.82 -2.85 -10.64
CA VAL A 558 -14.94 -4.26 -10.24
C VAL A 558 -13.63 -4.74 -9.65
N LYS A 559 -13.61 -5.18 -8.38
CA LYS A 559 -12.40 -5.64 -7.68
C LYS A 559 -12.68 -6.73 -6.65
N THR A 560 -11.58 -7.37 -6.24
CA THR A 560 -11.62 -8.23 -5.04
C THR A 560 -11.80 -7.40 -3.77
N VAL A 561 -12.23 -8.04 -2.67
CA VAL A 561 -12.37 -7.40 -1.35
C VAL A 561 -11.07 -6.69 -0.95
N ASP A 562 -9.94 -7.39 -1.08
CA ASP A 562 -8.61 -6.83 -0.74
C ASP A 562 -8.27 -5.60 -1.63
N GLY A 563 -8.62 -5.66 -2.92
CA GLY A 563 -8.41 -4.56 -3.86
C GLY A 563 -9.36 -3.36 -3.68
N TYR A 564 -10.42 -3.53 -2.88
CA TYR A 564 -11.42 -2.49 -2.59
C TYR A 564 -11.15 -1.74 -1.27
N GLN A 565 -10.15 -2.16 -0.52
CA GLN A 565 -9.79 -1.51 0.74
C GLN A 565 -9.42 -0.03 0.53
N GLY A 566 -9.81 0.83 1.47
CA GLY A 566 -9.62 2.28 1.37
C GLY A 566 -10.56 3.00 0.38
N ARG A 567 -11.49 2.29 -0.27
CA ARG A 567 -12.46 2.84 -1.24
C ARG A 567 -13.86 2.83 -0.68
N GLU A 568 -14.75 3.62 -1.30
CA GLU A 568 -16.17 3.69 -0.95
C GLU A 568 -16.98 4.12 -2.19
N LYS A 569 -18.24 3.71 -2.26
CA LYS A 569 -19.17 4.02 -3.33
C LYS A 569 -20.58 4.29 -2.79
N GLU A 570 -21.41 4.96 -3.57
CA GLU A 570 -22.81 5.15 -3.19
C GLU A 570 -23.53 3.79 -3.11
N VAL A 571 -23.28 2.92 -4.11
CA VAL A 571 -23.86 1.57 -4.17
C VAL A 571 -22.75 0.53 -4.28
N ILE A 572 -22.85 -0.54 -3.49
CA ILE A 572 -22.00 -1.72 -3.58
C ILE A 572 -22.86 -2.94 -3.94
N ILE A 573 -22.44 -3.65 -4.98
CA ILE A 573 -22.93 -4.99 -5.32
C ILE A 573 -21.87 -5.99 -4.90
N PHE A 574 -22.20 -6.86 -3.95
CA PHE A 574 -21.29 -7.86 -3.40
C PHE A 574 -21.66 -9.26 -3.92
N SER A 575 -20.86 -9.84 -4.81
CA SER A 575 -21.01 -11.20 -5.34
C SER A 575 -20.20 -12.19 -4.52
N CYS A 576 -20.89 -13.12 -3.85
CA CYS A 576 -20.28 -14.07 -2.90
C CYS A 576 -19.62 -15.28 -3.56
N VAL A 577 -20.10 -15.68 -4.75
CA VAL A 577 -19.58 -16.76 -5.62
C VAL A 577 -19.85 -18.18 -5.11
N ARG A 578 -19.66 -18.42 -3.80
CA ARG A 578 -19.68 -19.77 -3.23
C ARG A 578 -21.07 -20.40 -3.29
N SER A 579 -21.14 -21.52 -3.97
CA SER A 579 -22.33 -22.36 -4.08
C SER A 579 -21.91 -23.81 -4.31
N ASN A 580 -21.84 -24.60 -3.23
CA ASN A 580 -21.38 -25.99 -3.27
C ASN A 580 -22.08 -26.86 -2.23
N ASN A 581 -22.11 -28.18 -2.47
CA ASN A 581 -22.78 -29.15 -1.61
C ASN A 581 -22.08 -29.35 -0.25
N GLU A 582 -20.81 -28.97 -0.14
CA GLU A 582 -20.00 -29.11 1.07
C GLU A 582 -20.24 -28.00 2.08
N GLN A 583 -21.09 -27.02 1.76
CA GLN A 583 -21.35 -25.81 2.56
C GLN A 583 -20.06 -25.02 2.90
N ASN A 584 -19.04 -25.16 2.07
CA ASN A 584 -17.77 -24.49 2.26
C ASN A 584 -17.86 -23.04 1.75
N ILE A 585 -17.84 -22.09 2.67
CA ILE A 585 -17.93 -20.64 2.38
C ILE A 585 -16.61 -20.00 1.96
N GLY A 586 -15.48 -20.76 2.03
CA GLY A 586 -14.17 -20.30 1.56
C GLY A 586 -13.73 -18.97 2.18
N PHE A 587 -13.33 -18.03 1.36
CA PHE A 587 -12.84 -16.71 1.83
C PHE A 587 -13.87 -15.87 2.59
N LEU A 588 -15.17 -16.20 2.52
CA LEU A 588 -16.20 -15.53 3.31
C LEU A 588 -16.16 -15.92 4.81
N SER A 589 -15.46 -17.00 5.17
CA SER A 589 -15.21 -17.37 6.57
C SER A 589 -14.30 -16.36 7.29
N GLU A 590 -13.53 -15.58 6.56
CA GLU A 590 -12.67 -14.55 7.15
C GLU A 590 -13.48 -13.28 7.43
N MET A 591 -13.90 -13.14 8.71
CA MET A 591 -14.79 -12.08 9.16
C MET A 591 -14.28 -10.67 8.87
N ARG A 592 -12.95 -10.47 8.84
CA ARG A 592 -12.34 -9.17 8.51
C ARG A 592 -12.59 -8.78 7.05
N ARG A 593 -12.57 -9.75 6.12
CA ARG A 593 -12.93 -9.52 4.69
C ARG A 593 -14.39 -9.14 4.55
N LEU A 594 -15.26 -9.83 5.27
CA LEU A 594 -16.67 -9.53 5.27
C LEU A 594 -16.92 -8.11 5.79
N ASN A 595 -16.31 -7.73 6.92
CA ASN A 595 -16.40 -6.35 7.43
C ASN A 595 -16.01 -5.32 6.38
N VAL A 596 -14.90 -5.55 5.65
CA VAL A 596 -14.48 -4.64 4.58
C VAL A 596 -15.51 -4.59 3.46
N ALA A 597 -16.01 -5.72 2.97
CA ALA A 597 -16.97 -5.76 1.86
C ALA A 597 -18.27 -5.00 2.18
N LEU A 598 -18.84 -5.25 3.36
CA LEU A 598 -20.11 -4.66 3.79
C LEU A 598 -20.01 -3.14 4.06
N THR A 599 -18.84 -2.67 4.50
CA THR A 599 -18.65 -1.28 4.92
C THR A 599 -18.15 -0.34 3.82
N ARG A 600 -18.21 -0.76 2.54
CA ARG A 600 -17.83 0.10 1.40
C ARG A 600 -18.97 0.94 0.87
N ALA A 601 -20.21 0.53 1.12
CA ALA A 601 -21.42 1.20 0.65
C ALA A 601 -21.76 2.43 1.50
N LYS A 602 -22.25 3.49 0.84
CA LYS A 602 -22.78 4.68 1.52
C LYS A 602 -24.30 4.62 1.61
N ARG A 603 -25.00 4.36 0.48
CA ARG A 603 -26.45 4.47 0.33
C ARG A 603 -27.13 3.13 0.11
N GLY A 604 -26.49 2.19 -0.60
CA GLY A 604 -27.12 0.91 -0.92
C GLY A 604 -26.12 -0.24 -0.92
N LEU A 605 -26.49 -1.35 -0.27
CA LEU A 605 -25.73 -2.59 -0.23
C LEU A 605 -26.57 -3.73 -0.79
N ILE A 606 -26.07 -4.40 -1.84
CA ILE A 606 -26.75 -5.52 -2.49
C ILE A 606 -25.83 -6.73 -2.44
N ALA A 607 -26.24 -7.77 -1.75
CA ALA A 607 -25.54 -9.05 -1.71
C ALA A 607 -26.20 -10.03 -2.68
N VAL A 608 -25.38 -10.58 -3.58
CA VAL A 608 -25.80 -11.58 -4.58
C VAL A 608 -25.16 -12.91 -4.20
N SER A 609 -25.94 -13.92 -3.88
CA SER A 609 -25.42 -15.19 -3.38
C SER A 609 -26.44 -16.32 -3.46
N TYR A 610 -25.95 -17.56 -3.26
CA TYR A 610 -26.78 -18.75 -3.16
C TYR A 610 -27.49 -18.83 -1.79
N THR A 611 -28.76 -19.23 -1.79
CA THR A 611 -29.65 -19.14 -0.61
C THR A 611 -29.23 -20.01 0.58
N HIS A 612 -28.59 -21.15 0.36
CA HIS A 612 -28.13 -22.06 1.43
C HIS A 612 -26.82 -21.66 2.08
N LEU A 613 -26.03 -20.85 1.40
CA LEU A 613 -24.90 -20.13 1.98
C LEU A 613 -25.33 -18.81 2.61
N THR A 614 -26.65 -18.69 2.82
CA THR A 614 -27.12 -17.57 3.64
C THR A 614 -26.18 -17.51 4.82
N LEU A 615 -25.42 -16.51 4.79
CA LEU A 615 -24.81 -15.92 5.95
C LEU A 615 -25.81 -16.19 7.09
N PRO A 616 -25.66 -17.28 7.88
CA PRO A 616 -26.74 -17.77 8.74
C PRO A 616 -27.10 -16.75 9.80
N THR A 617 -26.43 -15.62 9.80
CA THR A 617 -26.52 -14.63 10.85
C THR A 617 -26.48 -13.18 10.33
N ILE A 618 -26.14 -12.93 9.05
CA ILE A 618 -25.72 -11.59 8.63
C ILE A 618 -26.86 -10.75 8.02
N LEU A 619 -27.85 -11.37 7.43
CA LEU A 619 -28.94 -10.69 6.75
C LEU A 619 -30.35 -11.19 7.20
N ARG A 620 -30.47 -11.89 8.29
CA ARG A 620 -31.73 -12.07 9.00
C ARG A 620 -31.93 -10.89 9.95
N VAL A 621 -32.19 -9.74 9.41
CA VAL A 621 -32.80 -8.63 10.14
C VAL A 621 -34.05 -8.23 9.39
#